data_85c9e2542273fb311501d7f360801307
#
_entry.id   85c9e2542273fb311501d7f360801307
#
_cell.length_a   1.000
_cell.length_b   1.000
_cell.length_c   1.000
_cell.angle_alpha   90.00
_cell.angle_beta   90.00
_cell.angle_gamma   90.00
#
_symmetry.space_group_name_H-M   'P 1'
#
loop_
_entity.id
_entity.type
_entity.pdbx_description
1 polymer ?
#
loop_
_entity_poly.entity_id
_entity_poly.type
_entity_poly.pdbx_seq_one_letter_code
_entity_poly.pdbx_strand_id
1 'polypeptide(L)'
;MNFPGHVPGTARNEVIMEERLYDLIFIVRPATPEDEIKKVLSSIEHACAEKGAKIEKTEHWGTRKLAYKVMKHREGIYLYQQVRTTHGELVHELERRLGVQDSVIKYQTVRLDEELKRQKKLAHKREQRAARRPRRVAPPPSASAEQNAPGN
;
A
#
# COMPACT_ATOMS: atom_id res chain seq x y z
N MET A 1 15.83 -56.75 -23.72
CA MET A 1 14.59 -56.08 -23.29
C MET A 1 14.98 -54.84 -22.51
N ASN A 2 14.93 -53.71 -23.16
CA ASN A 2 15.25 -52.43 -22.55
C ASN A 2 13.98 -51.79 -22.00
N PHE A 3 13.91 -51.62 -20.70
CA PHE A 3 12.91 -50.75 -20.05
C PHE A 3 13.41 -49.31 -20.12
N PRO A 4 12.66 -48.36 -20.70
CA PRO A 4 13.02 -46.97 -20.67
C PRO A 4 12.83 -46.43 -19.25
N GLY A 5 13.87 -45.77 -18.77
CA GLY A 5 13.96 -45.23 -17.42
C GLY A 5 12.84 -44.30 -17.06
N HIS A 6 12.27 -44.58 -15.92
CA HIS A 6 11.42 -43.67 -15.17
C HIS A 6 12.24 -42.44 -14.78
N VAL A 7 11.98 -41.31 -15.41
CA VAL A 7 12.47 -40.00 -14.96
C VAL A 7 11.56 -39.56 -13.81
N PRO A 8 12.08 -39.49 -12.60
CA PRO A 8 11.31 -38.87 -11.55
C PRO A 8 11.22 -37.38 -11.86
N GLY A 9 10.08 -36.96 -12.36
CA GLY A 9 9.72 -35.57 -12.43
C GLY A 9 9.73 -34.98 -11.03
N THR A 10 10.86 -34.42 -10.62
CA THR A 10 10.95 -33.55 -9.47
C THR A 10 10.17 -32.28 -9.83
N ALA A 11 8.87 -32.34 -9.69
CA ALA A 11 8.08 -31.13 -9.55
C ALA A 11 8.54 -30.48 -8.24
N ARG A 12 9.63 -29.72 -8.31
CA ARG A 12 9.88 -28.67 -7.32
C ARG A 12 8.62 -27.81 -7.37
N ASN A 13 7.80 -27.92 -6.35
CA ASN A 13 6.91 -26.85 -5.97
C ASN A 13 7.82 -25.62 -5.74
N GLU A 14 8.11 -24.91 -6.80
CA GLU A 14 8.48 -23.52 -6.70
C GLU A 14 7.25 -22.86 -6.06
N VAL A 15 7.30 -22.77 -4.75
CA VAL A 15 6.43 -21.87 -4.00
C VAL A 15 6.72 -20.51 -4.62
N ILE A 16 5.87 -20.09 -5.55
CA ILE A 16 5.88 -18.75 -6.10
C ILE A 16 5.69 -17.87 -4.88
N MET A 17 6.79 -17.38 -4.32
CA MET A 17 6.76 -16.46 -3.18
C MET A 17 6.16 -15.17 -3.71
N GLU A 18 4.84 -15.05 -3.57
CA GLU A 18 4.13 -13.84 -3.97
C GLU A 18 4.71 -12.66 -3.22
N GLU A 19 5.20 -11.68 -3.96
CA GLU A 19 5.63 -10.41 -3.36
C GLU A 19 4.45 -9.75 -2.67
N ARG A 20 4.64 -9.40 -1.43
CA ARG A 20 3.65 -8.76 -0.58
C ARG A 20 4.09 -7.33 -0.31
N LEU A 21 3.13 -6.43 -0.35
CA LEU A 21 3.33 -5.03 -0.08
C LEU A 21 2.73 -4.68 1.28
N TYR A 22 3.53 -4.03 2.11
CA TYR A 22 3.15 -3.60 3.45
C TYR A 22 3.36 -2.11 3.62
N ASP A 23 2.38 -1.45 4.22
CA ASP A 23 2.51 -0.09 4.73
C ASP A 23 2.87 -0.15 6.21
N LEU A 24 3.96 0.48 6.56
CA LEU A 24 4.44 0.64 7.92
C LEU A 24 4.28 2.10 8.33
N ILE A 25 3.41 2.36 9.28
CA ILE A 25 3.20 3.69 9.86
C ILE A 25 3.66 3.64 11.29
N PHE A 26 4.51 4.57 11.68
CA PHE A 26 4.93 4.69 13.06
C PHE A 26 5.00 6.14 13.51
N ILE A 27 4.80 6.36 14.79
CA ILE A 27 4.71 7.66 15.41
C ILE A 27 5.83 7.77 16.43
N VAL A 28 6.60 8.83 16.31
CA VAL A 28 7.71 9.14 17.20
C VAL A 28 7.33 10.30 18.11
N ARG A 29 7.95 10.38 19.29
CA ARG A 29 7.72 11.48 20.25
C ARG A 29 7.95 12.85 19.59
N PRO A 30 7.16 13.87 19.91
CA PRO A 30 7.26 15.18 19.25
C PRO A 30 8.58 15.90 19.51
N ALA A 31 9.25 15.60 20.61
CA ALA A 31 10.55 16.20 21.00
C ALA A 31 11.77 15.36 20.56
N THR A 32 11.60 14.37 19.69
CA THR A 32 12.68 13.50 19.25
C THR A 32 13.57 14.23 18.24
N PRO A 33 14.90 14.29 18.47
CA PRO A 33 15.83 14.88 17.52
C PRO A 33 15.88 14.09 16.21
N GLU A 34 16.20 14.74 15.11
CA GLU A 34 16.28 14.11 13.78
C GLU A 34 17.29 12.95 13.73
N ASP A 35 18.34 13.00 14.52
CA ASP A 35 19.35 11.94 14.57
C ASP A 35 18.79 10.63 15.14
N GLU A 36 17.89 10.72 16.11
CA GLU A 36 17.18 9.53 16.61
C GLU A 36 16.19 8.98 15.58
N ILE A 37 15.49 9.85 14.87
CA ILE A 37 14.61 9.43 13.77
C ILE A 37 15.40 8.71 12.69
N LYS A 38 16.58 9.23 12.32
CA LYS A 38 17.49 8.56 11.37
C LYS A 38 17.95 7.20 11.87
N LYS A 39 18.23 7.04 13.16
CA LYS A 39 18.59 5.73 13.76
C LYS A 39 17.45 4.74 13.65
N VAL A 40 16.21 5.15 13.90
CA VAL A 40 15.04 4.29 13.72
C VAL A 40 14.89 3.86 12.27
N LEU A 41 15.00 4.80 11.33
CA LEU A 41 14.94 4.52 9.89
C LEU A 41 16.04 3.56 9.45
N SER A 42 17.30 3.80 9.86
CA SER A 42 18.43 2.91 9.56
C SER A 42 18.24 1.51 10.13
N SER A 43 17.64 1.39 11.31
CA SER A 43 17.32 0.08 11.90
C SER A 43 16.30 -0.70 11.06
N ILE A 44 15.31 0.00 10.49
CA ILE A 44 14.32 -0.60 9.59
C ILE A 44 14.98 -0.99 8.26
N GLU A 45 15.79 -0.11 7.67
CA GLU A 45 16.54 -0.38 6.44
C GLU A 45 17.45 -1.60 6.59
N HIS A 46 18.13 -1.72 7.70
CA HIS A 46 18.98 -2.87 8.01
C HIS A 46 18.17 -4.17 8.10
N ALA A 47 17.00 -4.15 8.77
CA ALA A 47 16.11 -5.30 8.82
C ALA A 47 15.60 -5.71 7.43
N CYS A 48 15.26 -4.73 6.61
CA CYS A 48 14.83 -4.97 5.22
C CYS A 48 15.96 -5.59 4.39
N ALA A 49 17.19 -5.08 4.52
CA ALA A 49 18.36 -5.60 3.81
C ALA A 49 18.68 -7.03 4.24
N GLU A 50 18.64 -7.35 5.54
CA GLU A 50 18.88 -8.70 6.06
C GLU A 50 17.89 -9.74 5.51
N LYS A 51 16.65 -9.37 5.27
CA LYS A 51 15.58 -10.25 4.78
C LYS A 51 15.33 -10.12 3.28
N GLY A 52 16.16 -9.39 2.55
CA GLY A 52 16.02 -9.19 1.11
C GLY A 52 14.78 -8.43 0.69
N ALA A 53 14.24 -7.59 1.56
CA ALA A 53 13.09 -6.74 1.27
C ALA A 53 13.53 -5.40 0.67
N LYS A 54 12.61 -4.76 -0.06
CA LYS A 54 12.83 -3.45 -0.67
C LYS A 54 11.91 -2.41 -0.06
N ILE A 55 12.47 -1.27 0.32
CA ILE A 55 11.70 -0.09 0.70
C ILE A 55 11.37 0.66 -0.59
N GLU A 56 10.08 0.79 -0.91
CA GLU A 56 9.62 1.49 -2.11
C GLU A 56 9.45 2.99 -1.87
N LYS A 57 8.97 3.32 -0.69
CA LYS A 57 8.62 4.71 -0.36
C LYS A 57 8.89 4.99 1.10
N THR A 58 9.43 6.17 1.38
CA THR A 58 9.57 6.72 2.72
C THR A 58 9.03 8.14 2.73
N GLU A 59 8.12 8.45 3.62
CA GLU A 59 7.51 9.77 3.75
C GLU A 59 7.57 10.25 5.20
N HIS A 60 7.86 11.53 5.38
CA HIS A 60 7.76 12.25 6.63
C HIS A 60 6.49 13.12 6.61
N TRP A 61 5.50 12.72 7.39
CA TRP A 61 4.23 13.47 7.45
C TRP A 61 4.25 14.61 8.47
N GLY A 62 5.37 14.73 9.20
CA GLY A 62 5.56 15.78 10.20
C GLY A 62 4.78 15.56 11.49
N THR A 63 4.75 16.58 12.33
CA THR A 63 4.08 16.55 13.62
C THR A 63 2.58 16.73 13.43
N ARG A 64 1.79 15.81 14.01
CA ARG A 64 0.33 15.84 13.95
C ARG A 64 -0.26 15.55 15.33
N LYS A 65 -1.44 16.11 15.59
CA LYS A 65 -2.22 15.80 16.79
C LYS A 65 -2.76 14.38 16.74
N LEU A 66 -2.65 13.68 17.85
CA LEU A 66 -3.23 12.36 18.05
C LEU A 66 -4.71 12.48 18.41
N ALA A 67 -5.55 11.54 17.97
CA ALA A 67 -6.97 11.49 18.32
C ALA A 67 -7.18 11.30 19.84
N TYR A 68 -6.26 10.62 20.51
CA TYR A 68 -6.22 10.40 21.95
C TYR A 68 -4.77 10.41 22.45
N LYS A 69 -4.58 10.57 23.75
CA LYS A 69 -3.24 10.54 24.34
C LYS A 69 -2.63 9.16 24.25
N VAL A 70 -1.42 9.08 23.72
CA VAL A 70 -0.59 7.87 23.70
C VAL A 70 0.68 8.15 24.49
N MET A 71 1.00 7.32 25.49
CA MET A 71 2.16 7.51 26.39
C MET A 71 2.31 8.96 26.90
N LYS A 72 1.20 9.57 27.32
CA LYS A 72 1.10 10.96 27.81
C LYS A 72 1.29 12.05 26.73
N HIS A 73 1.59 11.71 25.48
CA HIS A 73 1.72 12.65 24.36
C HIS A 73 0.40 12.88 23.66
N ARG A 74 0.10 14.11 23.26
CA ARG A 74 -1.06 14.50 22.44
C ARG A 74 -0.72 14.72 20.96
N GLU A 75 0.57 14.78 20.67
CA GLU A 75 1.13 15.01 19.34
C GLU A 75 2.24 14.02 19.10
N GLY A 76 2.57 13.77 17.84
CA GLY A 76 3.66 12.91 17.44
C GLY A 76 4.09 13.17 16.02
N ILE A 77 5.32 12.78 15.71
CA ILE A 77 5.87 12.86 14.36
C ILE A 77 5.49 11.58 13.65
N TYR A 78 4.73 11.70 12.55
CA TYR A 78 4.29 10.58 11.74
C TYR A 78 5.30 10.28 10.64
N LEU A 79 5.67 9.02 10.56
CA LEU A 79 6.55 8.48 9.55
C LEU A 79 5.86 7.32 8.85
N TYR A 80 6.00 7.27 7.54
CA TYR A 80 5.42 6.25 6.70
C TYR A 80 6.49 5.60 5.83
N GLN A 81 6.47 4.28 5.76
CA GLN A 81 7.31 3.51 4.85
C GLN A 81 6.49 2.42 4.17
N GLN A 82 6.76 2.23 2.89
CA GLN A 82 6.18 1.14 2.12
C GLN A 82 7.26 0.10 1.85
N VAL A 83 7.01 -1.13 2.26
CA VAL A 83 7.97 -2.22 2.19
C VAL A 83 7.41 -3.36 1.36
N ARG A 84 8.20 -3.79 0.37
CA ARG A 84 7.91 -4.97 -0.45
C ARG A 84 8.78 -6.13 0.00
N THR A 85 8.16 -7.26 0.29
CA THR A 85 8.86 -8.47 0.72
C THR A 85 8.15 -9.74 0.25
N THR A 86 8.91 -10.79 0.08
CA THR A 86 8.41 -12.16 -0.12
C THR A 86 8.27 -12.90 1.21
N HIS A 87 8.92 -12.42 2.28
CA HIS A 87 8.99 -13.07 3.58
C HIS A 87 8.09 -12.38 4.60
N GLY A 88 7.06 -13.09 5.08
CA GLY A 88 6.15 -12.56 6.11
C GLY A 88 6.81 -12.34 7.47
N GLU A 89 7.90 -13.05 7.76
CA GLU A 89 8.67 -12.92 9.01
C GLU A 89 9.30 -11.52 9.20
N LEU A 90 9.54 -10.80 8.10
CA LEU A 90 10.06 -9.44 8.16
C LEU A 90 9.17 -8.53 9.00
N VAL A 91 7.84 -8.67 8.87
CA VAL A 91 6.89 -7.82 9.59
C VAL A 91 7.11 -7.94 11.10
N HIS A 92 7.24 -9.16 11.61
CA HIS A 92 7.49 -9.40 13.03
C HIS A 92 8.82 -8.80 13.49
N GLU A 93 9.86 -8.89 12.65
CA GLU A 93 11.15 -8.29 12.96
C GLU A 93 11.09 -6.75 12.98
N LEU A 94 10.38 -6.15 12.04
CA LEU A 94 10.15 -4.69 11.99
C LEU A 94 9.38 -4.22 13.24
N GLU A 95 8.30 -4.92 13.58
CA GLU A 95 7.50 -4.62 14.76
C GLU A 95 8.30 -4.77 16.05
N ARG A 96 9.12 -5.83 16.13
CA ARG A 96 10.02 -6.04 17.28
C ARG A 96 11.03 -4.89 17.41
N ARG A 97 11.68 -4.49 16.33
CA ARG A 97 12.66 -3.39 16.32
C ARG A 97 12.03 -2.06 16.71
N LEU A 98 10.84 -1.77 16.17
CA LEU A 98 10.09 -0.56 16.54
C LEU A 98 9.64 -0.58 18.00
N GLY A 99 9.23 -1.74 18.52
CA GLY A 99 8.81 -1.89 19.91
C GLY A 99 9.92 -1.72 20.94
N VAL A 100 11.18 -1.94 20.55
CA VAL A 100 12.36 -1.73 21.42
C VAL A 100 12.82 -0.27 21.45
N GLN A 101 12.39 0.54 20.45
CA GLN A 101 12.80 1.95 20.37
C GLN A 101 11.97 2.82 21.31
N ASP A 102 12.60 3.41 22.31
CA ASP A 102 11.94 4.28 23.30
C ASP A 102 11.34 5.55 22.66
N SER A 103 11.87 5.99 21.53
CA SER A 103 11.37 7.15 20.81
C SER A 103 10.06 6.88 20.06
N VAL A 104 9.75 5.62 19.74
CA VAL A 104 8.52 5.21 19.03
C VAL A 104 7.39 5.01 20.04
N ILE A 105 6.33 5.78 19.90
CA ILE A 105 5.16 5.70 20.79
C ILE A 105 4.06 4.78 20.27
N LYS A 106 3.98 4.61 18.96
CA LYS A 106 3.02 3.72 18.31
C LYS A 106 3.48 3.33 16.91
N TYR A 107 3.16 2.12 16.50
CA TYR A 107 3.37 1.64 15.14
C TYR A 107 2.19 0.79 14.67
N GLN A 108 2.05 0.68 13.36
CA GLN A 108 1.03 -0.15 12.71
C GLN A 108 1.54 -0.62 11.36
N THR A 109 1.35 -1.90 11.08
CA THR A 109 1.66 -2.51 9.79
C THR A 109 0.37 -2.92 9.10
N VAL A 110 0.20 -2.57 7.83
CA VAL A 110 -0.97 -2.90 7.02
C VAL A 110 -0.53 -3.62 5.75
N ARG A 111 -1.14 -4.74 5.46
CA ARG A 111 -0.90 -5.49 4.23
C ARG A 111 -1.77 -4.95 3.09
N LEU A 112 -1.14 -4.52 2.00
CA LEU A 112 -1.82 -3.86 0.87
C LEU A 112 -2.13 -4.77 -0.31
N ASP A 113 -1.41 -5.88 -0.49
CA ASP A 113 -1.53 -6.71 -1.70
C ASP A 113 -2.95 -7.22 -1.94
N GLU A 114 -3.68 -7.58 -0.90
CA GLU A 114 -5.06 -8.04 -1.00
C GLU A 114 -6.01 -6.92 -1.43
N GLU A 115 -5.84 -5.74 -0.87
CA GLU A 115 -6.64 -4.57 -1.22
C GLU A 115 -6.37 -4.13 -2.67
N LEU A 116 -5.12 -4.12 -3.09
CA LEU A 116 -4.75 -3.84 -4.48
C LEU A 116 -5.32 -4.86 -5.46
N LYS A 117 -5.30 -6.16 -5.13
CA LYS A 117 -5.95 -7.21 -5.92
C LYS A 117 -7.46 -6.97 -6.03
N ARG A 118 -8.11 -6.59 -4.92
CA ARG A 118 -9.55 -6.25 -4.88
C ARG A 118 -9.86 -5.02 -5.72
N GLN A 119 -9.09 -3.96 -5.60
CA GLN A 119 -9.26 -2.72 -6.37
C GLN A 119 -9.10 -2.96 -7.87
N LYS A 120 -8.06 -3.69 -8.29
CA LYS A 120 -7.86 -4.08 -9.69
C LYS A 120 -9.04 -4.87 -10.25
N LYS A 121 -9.56 -5.83 -9.48
CA LYS A 121 -10.74 -6.63 -9.88
C LYS A 121 -12.00 -5.76 -10.02
N LEU A 122 -12.20 -4.81 -9.11
CA LEU A 122 -13.33 -3.88 -9.16
C LEU A 122 -13.20 -2.89 -10.32
N ALA A 123 -12.01 -2.37 -10.57
CA ALA A 123 -11.73 -1.48 -11.69
C ALA A 123 -12.03 -2.18 -13.03
N HIS A 124 -11.51 -3.38 -13.23
CA HIS A 124 -11.77 -4.19 -14.41
C HIS A 124 -13.27 -4.46 -14.62
N LYS A 125 -14.01 -4.79 -13.53
CA LYS A 125 -15.45 -4.99 -13.59
C LYS A 125 -16.22 -3.71 -13.94
N ARG A 126 -15.75 -2.54 -13.46
CA ARG A 126 -16.34 -1.24 -13.82
C ARG A 126 -16.11 -0.92 -15.30
N GLU A 127 -14.92 -1.16 -15.79
CA GLU A 127 -14.55 -0.96 -17.18
C GLU A 127 -15.37 -1.84 -18.13
N GLN A 128 -15.50 -3.13 -17.82
CA GLN A 128 -16.39 -4.03 -18.57
C GLN A 128 -17.85 -3.58 -18.58
N ARG A 129 -18.35 -3.08 -17.45
CA ARG A 129 -19.71 -2.53 -17.37
C ARG A 129 -19.87 -1.25 -18.18
N ALA A 130 -18.86 -0.37 -18.17
CA ALA A 130 -18.86 0.85 -18.96
C ALA A 130 -18.85 0.55 -20.47
N ALA A 131 -18.04 -0.43 -20.90
CA ALA A 131 -17.98 -0.89 -22.29
C ALA A 131 -19.30 -1.52 -22.78
N ARG A 132 -20.05 -2.17 -21.88
CA ARG A 132 -21.35 -2.78 -22.20
C ARG A 132 -22.52 -1.78 -22.20
N ARG A 133 -22.35 -0.57 -21.65
CA ARG A 133 -23.40 0.46 -21.71
C ARG A 133 -23.45 1.05 -23.11
N PRO A 134 -24.60 0.97 -23.84
CA PRO A 134 -24.73 1.65 -25.10
C PRO A 134 -24.57 3.15 -24.86
N ARG A 135 -23.72 3.78 -25.66
CA ARG A 135 -23.50 5.23 -25.63
C ARG A 135 -24.87 5.89 -25.87
N ARG A 136 -25.40 6.52 -24.83
CA ARG A 136 -26.59 7.34 -24.98
C ARG A 136 -26.23 8.45 -25.97
N VAL A 137 -26.68 8.32 -27.21
CA VAL A 137 -26.63 9.39 -28.19
C VAL A 137 -27.52 10.49 -27.63
N ALA A 138 -26.94 11.64 -27.34
CA ALA A 138 -27.71 12.81 -26.96
C ALA A 138 -28.73 13.10 -28.08
N PRO A 139 -30.02 13.35 -27.77
CA PRO A 139 -30.97 13.72 -28.80
C PRO A 139 -30.49 14.99 -29.50
N PRO A 140 -30.65 15.09 -30.81
CA PRO A 140 -30.27 16.30 -31.54
C PRO A 140 -31.01 17.50 -30.95
N PRO A 141 -30.39 18.69 -30.89
CA PRO A 141 -31.08 19.88 -30.43
C PRO A 141 -32.30 20.11 -31.34
N SER A 142 -33.48 20.12 -30.73
CA SER A 142 -34.73 20.41 -31.41
C SER A 142 -34.65 21.80 -32.03
N ALA A 143 -34.59 21.84 -33.37
CA ALA A 143 -34.82 23.05 -34.15
C ALA A 143 -36.32 23.45 -34.02
N SER A 144 -36.60 24.28 -33.04
CA SER A 144 -37.91 24.93 -32.94
C SER A 144 -37.77 26.26 -32.19
N ALA A 145 -37.27 27.25 -32.92
CA ALA A 145 -37.47 28.65 -32.58
C ALA A 145 -37.26 29.50 -33.85
N GLU A 146 -38.10 29.28 -34.84
CA GLU A 146 -38.23 30.25 -35.90
C GLU A 146 -39.69 30.23 -36.37
N GLN A 147 -40.47 31.13 -35.82
CA GLN A 147 -41.73 31.71 -36.39
C GLN A 147 -42.42 32.45 -35.22
N ASN A 148 -42.10 33.71 -35.07
CA ASN A 148 -43.08 34.72 -34.74
C ASN A 148 -42.49 36.10 -35.06
N ALA A 149 -42.68 36.53 -36.32
CA ALA A 149 -42.62 37.92 -36.67
C ALA A 149 -44.02 38.49 -36.49
N PRO A 150 -44.26 39.54 -35.76
CA PRO A 150 -45.49 40.28 -35.80
C PRO A 150 -45.41 41.27 -36.98
N GLY A 151 -46.25 41.04 -37.99
CA GLY A 151 -46.57 42.06 -38.99
C GLY A 151 -47.53 43.09 -38.41
N ASN A 152 -47.26 44.31 -38.75
CA ASN A 152 -48.10 45.54 -38.75
C ASN A 152 -48.01 46.36 -37.46
#